data_932e26069d83aec0528d1a388924db57
#
_entry.id   932e26069d83aec0528d1a388924db57
#
_cell.length_a   1.000
_cell.length_b   1.000
_cell.length_c   1.000
_cell.angle_alpha   90.00
_cell.angle_beta   90.00
_cell.angle_gamma   90.00
#
_symmetry.space_group_name_H-M   'P 1'
#
loop_
_entity.id
_entity.type
_entity.pdbx_description
1 polymer ?
#
loop_
_entity_poly.entity_id
_entity_poly.type
_entity_poly.pdbx_seq_one_letter_code
_entity_poly.pdbx_strand_id
1 'polypeptide(L)'
;MERKLLLIILDGVPLRNWTRLFGNLEGWVQAGQAQRWRMRSVLPSISASCYASIHTGVSPQVHGCTGNGNVFRLSQPDIFSCVRQAGGVTGAVAHSFWSEFFNRHPFDYVRDIEYDEPDSPTINHGRFHTMTGYGQANQMTPSDVDLFGTLSNLSQRFGLNYGMLHTCTLDSMGHRFYHESAEMDHACMLMDEMLAPFIPRWQQMGYEVIVTADHGQDARGHHGGCDPLQQDFALYYFGPATGSDSDVVLDQLQLAPTILSRLGVTPPDTMKAPVFLHDPAVGAPA
;
A
#
# COMPACT_ATOMS: atom_id res chain seq x y z
N MET A 1 6.14 -18.15 -11.00
CA MET A 1 5.42 -18.10 -9.71
C MET A 1 3.92 -18.25 -9.96
N GLU A 2 3.19 -18.96 -9.10
CA GLU A 2 1.73 -19.17 -9.28
C GLU A 2 0.90 -18.18 -8.45
N ARG A 3 1.38 -17.80 -7.26
CA ARG A 3 0.66 -16.89 -6.35
C ARG A 3 0.72 -15.45 -6.83
N LYS A 4 -0.37 -14.72 -6.56
CA LYS A 4 -0.56 -13.34 -7.00
C LYS A 4 -1.11 -12.50 -5.85
N LEU A 5 -0.57 -11.30 -5.67
CA LEU A 5 -1.03 -10.38 -4.62
C LEU A 5 -1.00 -8.93 -5.13
N LEU A 6 -2.05 -8.18 -4.79
CA LEU A 6 -2.12 -6.74 -4.97
C LEU A 6 -2.09 -6.03 -3.61
N LEU A 7 -1.22 -5.04 -3.49
CA LEU A 7 -1.16 -4.12 -2.36
C LEU A 7 -1.72 -2.77 -2.79
N ILE A 8 -2.78 -2.32 -2.13
CA ILE A 8 -3.44 -1.04 -2.37
C ILE A 8 -3.20 -0.14 -1.17
N ILE A 9 -2.53 0.98 -1.38
CA ILE A 9 -2.21 1.97 -0.33
C ILE A 9 -3.00 3.24 -0.60
N LEU A 10 -3.89 3.58 0.33
CA LEU A 10 -4.63 4.85 0.35
C LEU A 10 -3.93 5.76 1.36
N ASP A 11 -3.18 6.75 0.87
CA ASP A 11 -2.32 7.60 1.69
C ASP A 11 -3.08 8.38 2.77
N GLY A 12 -2.52 8.45 3.97
CA GLY A 12 -2.91 9.39 5.02
C GLY A 12 -4.23 9.14 5.73
N VAL A 13 -4.75 7.91 5.77
CA VAL A 13 -6.10 7.62 6.31
C VAL A 13 -6.03 7.08 7.75
N PRO A 14 -6.48 7.82 8.78
CA PRO A 14 -6.48 7.34 10.16
C PRO A 14 -7.54 6.25 10.41
N LEU A 15 -7.27 5.36 11.36
CA LEU A 15 -8.11 4.20 11.70
C LEU A 15 -9.59 4.54 11.86
N ARG A 16 -9.92 5.65 12.52
CA ARG A 16 -11.32 6.05 12.75
C ARG A 16 -12.09 6.33 11.46
N ASN A 17 -11.42 6.85 10.41
CA ASN A 17 -12.09 7.12 9.14
C ASN A 17 -12.36 5.81 8.40
N TRP A 18 -11.43 4.86 8.43
CA TRP A 18 -11.64 3.52 7.90
C TRP A 18 -12.88 2.85 8.47
N THR A 19 -12.95 2.72 9.78
CA THR A 19 -14.03 1.97 10.44
C THR A 19 -15.39 2.67 10.40
N ARG A 20 -15.41 3.98 10.14
CA ARG A 20 -16.66 4.77 10.11
C ARG A 20 -17.20 4.96 8.70
N LEU A 21 -16.34 5.04 7.69
CA LEU A 21 -16.68 5.59 6.37
C LEU A 21 -16.50 4.62 5.20
N PHE A 22 -15.71 3.55 5.38
CA PHE A 22 -15.51 2.54 4.34
C PHE A 22 -16.55 1.41 4.51
N GLY A 23 -17.79 1.72 4.19
CA GLY A 23 -18.93 0.85 4.44
C GLY A 23 -18.89 -0.47 3.66
N ASN A 24 -18.36 -0.48 2.44
CA ASN A 24 -18.19 -1.71 1.65
C ASN A 24 -17.12 -2.62 2.27
N LEU A 25 -15.96 -2.06 2.63
CA LEU A 25 -14.88 -2.84 3.25
C LEU A 25 -15.33 -3.43 4.60
N GLU A 26 -15.95 -2.62 5.46
CA GLU A 26 -16.49 -3.08 6.75
C GLU A 26 -17.63 -4.12 6.57
N GLY A 27 -18.47 -3.95 5.55
CA GLY A 27 -19.50 -4.92 5.21
C GLY A 27 -18.93 -6.29 4.85
N TRP A 28 -17.84 -6.35 4.11
CA TRP A 28 -17.15 -7.62 3.80
C TRP A 28 -16.50 -8.25 5.03
N VAL A 29 -15.96 -7.45 5.96
CA VAL A 29 -15.45 -7.97 7.25
C VAL A 29 -16.60 -8.59 8.05
N GLN A 30 -17.74 -7.91 8.17
CA GLN A 30 -18.93 -8.40 8.88
C GLN A 30 -19.50 -9.68 8.23
N ALA A 31 -19.40 -9.80 6.91
CA ALA A 31 -19.83 -10.98 6.16
C ALA A 31 -18.81 -12.14 6.20
N GLY A 32 -17.65 -11.97 6.86
CA GLY A 32 -16.58 -12.98 6.91
C GLY A 32 -15.83 -13.16 5.58
N GLN A 33 -15.96 -12.22 4.65
CA GLN A 33 -15.32 -12.24 3.33
C GLN A 33 -13.98 -11.50 3.31
N ALA A 34 -13.69 -10.74 4.35
CA ALA A 34 -12.42 -10.06 4.56
C ALA A 34 -12.02 -10.13 6.03
N GLN A 35 -10.74 -9.96 6.30
CA GLN A 35 -10.19 -9.80 7.65
C GLN A 35 -9.66 -8.39 7.80
N ARG A 36 -9.74 -7.81 8.99
CA ARG A 36 -9.26 -6.45 9.27
C ARG A 36 -8.42 -6.42 10.53
N TRP A 37 -7.34 -5.65 10.51
CA TRP A 37 -6.48 -5.34 11.66
C TRP A 37 -6.24 -3.84 11.77
N ARG A 38 -5.92 -3.41 12.99
CA ARG A 38 -5.26 -2.14 13.24
C ARG A 38 -3.77 -2.31 12.96
N MET A 39 -3.21 -1.43 12.14
CA MET A 39 -1.79 -1.36 11.88
C MET A 39 -1.22 -0.05 12.39
N ARG A 40 0.04 -0.06 12.80
CA ARG A 40 0.76 1.12 13.27
C ARG A 40 1.97 1.40 12.39
N SER A 41 2.08 2.65 11.92
CA SER A 41 3.19 3.10 11.11
C SER A 41 4.50 3.20 11.90
N VAL A 42 5.61 3.18 11.18
CA VAL A 42 6.92 3.58 11.70
C VAL A 42 6.94 5.06 12.08
N LEU A 43 8.00 5.48 12.76
CA LEU A 43 8.28 6.90 13.05
C LEU A 43 9.56 7.36 12.32
N PRO A 44 9.53 8.55 11.71
CA PRO A 44 8.39 9.47 11.60
C PRO A 44 7.29 8.90 10.69
N SER A 45 6.02 9.14 11.05
CA SER A 45 4.84 8.73 10.26
C SER A 45 4.64 9.68 9.07
N ILE A 46 5.62 9.67 8.17
CA ILE A 46 5.71 10.51 6.95
C ILE A 46 5.76 9.59 5.75
N SER A 47 5.03 9.92 4.70
CA SER A 47 4.83 9.10 3.50
C SER A 47 6.12 8.43 3.00
N ALA A 48 7.19 9.19 2.68
CA ALA A 48 8.43 8.61 2.16
C ALA A 48 9.09 7.61 3.14
N SER A 49 9.08 7.90 4.46
CA SER A 49 9.60 6.98 5.47
C SER A 49 8.78 5.70 5.56
N CYS A 50 7.44 5.84 5.50
CA CYS A 50 6.51 4.72 5.53
C CYS A 50 6.60 3.86 4.26
N TYR A 51 6.67 4.48 3.06
CA TYR A 51 6.81 3.73 1.79
C TYR A 51 8.08 2.88 1.79
N ALA A 52 9.20 3.46 2.22
CA ALA A 52 10.46 2.72 2.32
C ALA A 52 10.33 1.54 3.29
N SER A 53 9.71 1.75 4.48
CA SER A 53 9.52 0.71 5.48
C SER A 53 8.54 -0.39 5.04
N ILE A 54 7.41 -0.02 4.38
CA ILE A 54 6.42 -0.97 3.87
C ILE A 54 7.07 -2.00 2.93
N HIS A 55 7.97 -1.58 2.05
CA HIS A 55 8.54 -2.48 1.05
C HIS A 55 9.85 -3.14 1.48
N THR A 56 10.65 -2.50 2.33
CA THR A 56 11.91 -3.09 2.81
C THR A 56 11.78 -3.89 4.09
N GLY A 57 10.68 -3.75 4.84
CA GLY A 57 10.46 -4.41 6.14
C GLY A 57 11.47 -3.98 7.20
N VAL A 58 12.16 -2.83 7.03
CA VAL A 58 13.10 -2.27 8.00
C VAL A 58 12.74 -0.84 8.38
N SER A 59 13.21 -0.42 9.55
CA SER A 59 12.86 0.90 10.12
C SER A 59 13.58 2.07 9.41
N PRO A 60 13.08 3.31 9.54
CA PRO A 60 13.71 4.52 9.02
C PRO A 60 15.15 4.70 9.46
N GLN A 61 15.53 4.24 10.65
CA GLN A 61 16.91 4.26 11.14
C GLN A 61 17.84 3.35 10.33
N VAL A 62 17.29 2.30 9.72
CA VAL A 62 18.05 1.33 8.92
C VAL A 62 18.13 1.74 7.45
N HIS A 63 17.00 2.12 6.83
CA HIS A 63 17.00 2.52 5.42
C HIS A 63 17.39 3.99 5.18
N GLY A 64 17.42 4.84 6.21
CA GLY A 64 17.92 6.20 6.15
C GLY A 64 16.94 7.26 5.62
N CYS A 65 15.76 6.89 5.13
CA CYS A 65 14.74 7.83 4.68
C CYS A 65 13.86 8.26 5.86
N THR A 66 13.92 9.53 6.22
CA THR A 66 13.21 10.10 7.38
C THR A 66 12.23 11.23 7.02
N GLY A 67 11.95 11.43 5.74
CA GLY A 67 11.00 12.45 5.31
C GLY A 67 10.95 12.66 3.80
N ASN A 68 9.93 13.38 3.34
CA ASN A 68 9.64 13.60 1.92
C ASN A 68 10.71 14.40 1.15
N GLY A 69 11.58 15.11 1.87
CA GLY A 69 12.71 15.85 1.28
C GLY A 69 13.97 15.01 1.08
N ASN A 70 13.96 13.72 1.46
CA ASN A 70 15.12 12.84 1.39
C ASN A 70 14.76 11.50 0.72
N VAL A 71 14.35 11.57 -0.53
CA VAL A 71 14.04 10.40 -1.37
C VAL A 71 15.27 10.05 -2.20
N PHE A 72 15.65 8.78 -2.21
CA PHE A 72 16.83 8.26 -2.93
C PHE A 72 16.65 6.77 -3.23
N ARG A 73 17.43 6.22 -4.15
CA ARG A 73 17.41 4.78 -4.44
C ARG A 73 17.84 3.96 -3.23
N LEU A 74 16.93 3.14 -2.70
CA LEU A 74 17.22 2.28 -1.56
C LEU A 74 18.11 1.10 -1.96
N SER A 75 18.98 0.69 -1.04
CA SER A 75 19.90 -0.44 -1.24
C SER A 75 19.44 -1.73 -0.54
N GLN A 76 18.47 -1.63 0.36
CA GLN A 76 17.93 -2.78 1.07
C GLN A 76 17.13 -3.69 0.10
N PRO A 77 17.14 -5.02 0.32
CA PRO A 77 16.17 -5.89 -0.34
C PRO A 77 14.73 -5.38 -0.09
N ASP A 78 13.91 -5.45 -1.11
CA ASP A 78 12.52 -4.98 -1.08
C ASP A 78 11.59 -6.01 -1.74
N ILE A 79 10.28 -5.84 -1.60
CA ILE A 79 9.30 -6.79 -2.14
C ILE A 79 9.49 -6.99 -3.65
N PHE A 80 9.68 -5.90 -4.42
CA PHE A 80 9.84 -6.02 -5.88
C PHE A 80 11.08 -6.84 -6.24
N SER A 81 12.24 -6.51 -5.68
CA SER A 81 13.50 -7.21 -5.96
C SER A 81 13.44 -8.69 -5.55
N CYS A 82 12.83 -9.01 -4.40
CA CYS A 82 12.68 -10.39 -3.95
C CYS A 82 11.75 -11.20 -4.86
N VAL A 83 10.63 -10.63 -5.29
CA VAL A 83 9.70 -11.27 -6.25
C VAL A 83 10.40 -11.48 -7.59
N ARG A 84 11.16 -10.52 -8.08
CA ARG A 84 11.94 -10.64 -9.32
C ARG A 84 12.99 -11.75 -9.24
N GLN A 85 13.72 -11.83 -8.14
CA GLN A 85 14.70 -12.90 -7.91
C GLN A 85 14.06 -14.29 -7.89
N ALA A 86 12.81 -14.38 -7.44
CA ALA A 86 12.02 -15.62 -7.48
C ALA A 86 11.36 -15.89 -8.84
N GLY A 87 11.66 -15.09 -9.88
CA GLY A 87 11.14 -15.25 -11.25
C GLY A 87 9.71 -14.74 -11.44
N GLY A 88 9.20 -13.89 -10.53
CA GLY A 88 7.89 -13.27 -10.64
C GLY A 88 7.89 -11.99 -11.47
N VAL A 89 6.71 -11.56 -11.92
CA VAL A 89 6.47 -10.30 -12.63
C VAL A 89 5.89 -9.27 -11.66
N THR A 90 6.43 -8.05 -11.69
CA THR A 90 6.06 -6.98 -10.76
C THR A 90 5.51 -5.77 -11.50
N GLY A 91 4.57 -5.06 -10.86
CA GLY A 91 4.04 -3.82 -11.40
C GLY A 91 3.74 -2.79 -10.31
N ALA A 92 3.76 -1.50 -10.68
CA ALA A 92 3.43 -0.41 -9.79
C ALA A 92 2.63 0.68 -10.50
N VAL A 93 1.58 1.17 -9.85
CA VAL A 93 0.81 2.36 -10.23
C VAL A 93 0.83 3.29 -9.03
N ALA A 94 1.69 4.33 -9.04
CA ALA A 94 2.01 5.02 -7.80
C ALA A 94 2.58 6.43 -7.99
N HIS A 95 2.69 7.17 -6.90
CA HIS A 95 3.46 8.41 -6.85
C HIS A 95 4.93 8.16 -7.22
N SER A 96 5.58 9.13 -7.85
CA SER A 96 6.97 9.05 -8.34
C SER A 96 8.01 8.63 -7.30
N PHE A 97 7.78 8.90 -6.01
CA PHE A 97 8.66 8.44 -4.93
C PHE A 97 8.89 6.93 -4.94
N TRP A 98 7.88 6.15 -5.32
CA TRP A 98 8.00 4.70 -5.45
C TRP A 98 8.97 4.28 -6.56
N SER A 99 8.99 5.02 -7.69
CA SER A 99 10.01 4.83 -8.71
C SER A 99 11.41 5.18 -8.19
N GLU A 100 11.53 6.30 -7.48
CA GLU A 100 12.82 6.75 -6.96
C GLU A 100 13.42 5.78 -5.92
N PHE A 101 12.59 5.23 -5.04
CA PHE A 101 13.02 4.26 -4.04
C PHE A 101 13.42 2.91 -4.64
N PHE A 102 12.63 2.38 -5.57
CA PHE A 102 12.69 0.98 -5.97
C PHE A 102 13.07 0.75 -7.42
N ASN A 103 13.20 1.82 -8.22
CA ASN A 103 13.57 1.69 -9.62
C ASN A 103 14.73 2.64 -9.97
N ARG A 104 14.44 3.91 -10.27
CA ARG A 104 15.43 4.89 -10.75
C ARG A 104 15.33 6.21 -10.01
N HIS A 105 16.49 6.71 -9.59
CA HIS A 105 16.64 8.02 -8.94
C HIS A 105 17.70 8.85 -9.67
N PRO A 106 17.52 10.15 -9.92
CA PRO A 106 16.28 10.91 -9.73
C PRO A 106 15.20 10.54 -10.77
N PHE A 107 13.94 10.83 -10.44
CA PHE A 107 12.81 10.60 -11.34
C PHE A 107 12.90 11.50 -12.58
N ASP A 108 12.79 10.91 -13.76
CA ASP A 108 12.75 11.61 -15.04
C ASP A 108 11.35 11.47 -15.66
N TYR A 109 10.67 12.59 -15.86
CA TYR A 109 9.29 12.63 -16.34
C TYR A 109 9.09 12.04 -17.73
N VAL A 110 10.12 12.01 -18.58
CA VAL A 110 10.03 11.44 -19.92
C VAL A 110 10.32 9.94 -19.91
N ARG A 111 11.29 9.53 -19.09
CA ARG A 111 11.78 8.15 -19.04
C ARG A 111 10.95 7.26 -18.11
N ASP A 112 10.53 7.80 -16.95
CA ASP A 112 10.07 6.98 -15.82
C ASP A 112 8.56 7.06 -15.56
N ILE A 113 7.84 8.02 -16.18
CA ILE A 113 6.38 8.17 -15.92
C ILE A 113 5.60 6.93 -16.37
N GLU A 114 6.03 6.32 -17.45
CA GLU A 114 5.49 5.07 -17.96
C GLU A 114 6.61 4.24 -18.58
N TYR A 115 6.79 3.01 -18.13
CA TYR A 115 7.75 2.10 -18.76
C TYR A 115 7.35 0.63 -18.60
N ASP A 116 7.82 -0.19 -19.53
CA ASP A 116 7.66 -1.64 -19.55
C ASP A 116 9.03 -2.27 -19.84
N GLU A 117 9.69 -2.77 -18.79
CA GLU A 117 11.00 -3.40 -18.86
C GLU A 117 10.95 -4.82 -18.23
N PRO A 118 10.68 -5.86 -19.02
CA PRO A 118 10.55 -7.24 -18.52
C PRO A 118 11.78 -7.73 -17.75
N ASP A 119 12.97 -7.23 -18.09
CA ASP A 119 14.25 -7.61 -17.46
C ASP A 119 14.63 -6.73 -16.28
N SER A 120 13.82 -5.75 -15.90
CA SER A 120 14.08 -4.93 -14.72
C SER A 120 14.25 -5.81 -13.47
N PRO A 121 15.26 -5.56 -12.63
CA PRO A 121 15.50 -6.34 -11.42
C PRO A 121 14.52 -6.01 -10.28
N THR A 122 13.66 -5.00 -10.45
CA THR A 122 12.72 -4.54 -9.44
C THR A 122 11.31 -4.44 -10.01
N ILE A 123 10.93 -3.30 -10.58
CA ILE A 123 9.60 -3.07 -11.15
C ILE A 123 9.68 -3.31 -12.67
N ASN A 124 8.88 -4.24 -13.19
CA ASN A 124 8.83 -4.52 -14.64
C ASN A 124 7.92 -3.56 -15.38
N HIS A 125 6.77 -3.24 -14.78
CA HIS A 125 5.73 -2.43 -15.41
C HIS A 125 5.36 -1.29 -14.47
N GLY A 126 5.69 -0.05 -14.84
CA GLY A 126 5.47 1.14 -14.01
C GLY A 126 4.58 2.16 -14.69
N ARG A 127 3.65 2.73 -13.93
CA ARG A 127 2.86 3.92 -14.28
C ARG A 127 2.92 4.85 -13.08
N PHE A 128 3.71 5.90 -13.20
CA PHE A 128 3.96 6.80 -12.09
C PHE A 128 3.33 8.15 -12.34
N HIS A 129 2.87 8.76 -11.27
CA HIS A 129 2.28 10.10 -11.29
C HIS A 129 2.99 11.01 -10.29
N THR A 130 2.82 12.28 -10.48
CA THR A 130 3.21 13.33 -9.55
C THR A 130 1.99 14.14 -9.16
N MET A 131 2.12 14.91 -8.10
CA MET A 131 1.11 15.87 -7.69
C MET A 131 1.56 17.28 -8.04
N THR A 132 0.62 18.16 -8.35
CA THR A 132 0.89 19.58 -8.60
C THR A 132 0.12 20.44 -7.59
N GLY A 133 0.66 21.60 -7.21
CA GLY A 133 0.01 22.51 -6.28
C GLY A 133 1.00 23.47 -5.63
N TYR A 134 0.47 24.46 -4.92
CA TYR A 134 1.28 25.46 -4.23
C TYR A 134 1.70 25.05 -2.80
N GLY A 135 1.33 23.85 -2.38
CA GLY A 135 1.57 23.28 -1.06
C GLY A 135 0.57 22.19 -0.77
N GLN A 136 0.70 21.51 0.36
CA GLN A 136 -0.10 20.34 0.75
C GLN A 136 -1.61 20.57 0.62
N ALA A 137 -2.10 21.73 1.06
CA ALA A 137 -3.54 22.06 1.02
C ALA A 137 -4.11 22.36 -0.38
N ASN A 138 -3.28 22.41 -1.43
CA ASN A 138 -3.71 22.74 -2.79
C ASN A 138 -3.22 21.70 -3.82
N GLN A 139 -2.85 20.52 -3.36
CA GLN A 139 -2.41 19.45 -4.24
C GLN A 139 -3.57 18.94 -5.11
N MET A 140 -3.26 18.70 -6.36
CA MET A 140 -4.14 18.01 -7.31
C MET A 140 -3.55 16.62 -7.58
N THR A 141 -4.37 15.61 -7.37
CA THR A 141 -4.03 14.21 -7.57
C THR A 141 -4.65 13.67 -8.85
N PRO A 142 -4.13 12.58 -9.43
CA PRO A 142 -4.82 11.86 -10.49
C PRO A 142 -6.18 11.32 -9.99
N SER A 143 -7.05 10.97 -10.93
CA SER A 143 -8.31 10.27 -10.61
C SER A 143 -8.03 8.88 -10.04
N ASP A 144 -8.51 8.59 -8.84
CA ASP A 144 -8.26 7.30 -8.17
C ASP A 144 -8.84 6.12 -8.95
N VAL A 145 -10.03 6.28 -9.56
CA VAL A 145 -10.64 5.22 -10.38
C VAL A 145 -9.81 4.91 -11.63
N ASP A 146 -9.12 5.91 -12.19
CA ASP A 146 -8.21 5.70 -13.32
C ASP A 146 -6.95 4.92 -12.86
N LEU A 147 -6.46 5.18 -11.66
CA LEU A 147 -5.35 4.42 -11.07
C LEU A 147 -5.76 2.95 -10.83
N PHE A 148 -6.96 2.69 -10.28
CA PHE A 148 -7.49 1.32 -10.12
C PHE A 148 -7.65 0.61 -11.47
N GLY A 149 -8.19 1.31 -12.47
CA GLY A 149 -8.30 0.80 -13.84
C GLY A 149 -6.93 0.48 -14.45
N THR A 150 -5.96 1.35 -14.24
CA THR A 150 -4.59 1.18 -14.74
C THR A 150 -3.92 -0.05 -14.11
N LEU A 151 -4.01 -0.24 -12.78
CA LEU A 151 -3.50 -1.45 -12.13
C LEU A 151 -4.19 -2.71 -12.67
N SER A 152 -5.51 -2.66 -12.86
CA SER A 152 -6.27 -3.78 -13.41
C SER A 152 -5.78 -4.16 -14.83
N ASN A 153 -5.54 -3.15 -15.67
CA ASN A 153 -5.01 -3.35 -17.03
C ASN A 153 -3.60 -3.93 -17.03
N LEU A 154 -2.69 -3.42 -16.19
CA LEU A 154 -1.35 -3.99 -16.03
C LEU A 154 -1.43 -5.45 -15.55
N SER A 155 -2.25 -5.72 -14.55
CA SER A 155 -2.45 -7.05 -13.98
C SER A 155 -2.98 -8.05 -15.01
N GLN A 156 -3.95 -7.64 -15.84
CA GLN A 156 -4.50 -8.47 -16.90
C GLN A 156 -3.52 -8.68 -18.06
N ARG A 157 -2.85 -7.62 -18.47
CA ARG A 157 -1.96 -7.62 -19.64
C ARG A 157 -0.67 -8.38 -19.40
N PHE A 158 -0.08 -8.24 -18.22
CA PHE A 158 1.25 -8.76 -17.92
C PHE A 158 1.25 -9.91 -16.91
N GLY A 159 0.11 -10.23 -16.31
CA GLY A 159 0.01 -11.35 -15.36
C GLY A 159 0.87 -11.14 -14.11
N LEU A 160 0.81 -9.95 -13.52
CA LEU A 160 1.63 -9.60 -12.36
C LEU A 160 1.54 -10.66 -11.26
N ASN A 161 2.66 -11.03 -10.66
CA ASN A 161 2.67 -11.79 -9.40
C ASN A 161 2.51 -10.85 -8.21
N TYR A 162 3.17 -9.69 -8.27
CA TYR A 162 3.00 -8.63 -7.29
C TYR A 162 2.70 -7.31 -7.99
N GLY A 163 1.55 -6.73 -7.67
CA GLY A 163 1.14 -5.40 -8.10
C GLY A 163 0.95 -4.47 -6.91
N MET A 164 1.42 -3.24 -7.02
CA MET A 164 1.23 -2.22 -6.01
C MET A 164 0.53 -1.01 -6.60
N LEU A 165 -0.44 -0.47 -5.87
CA LEU A 165 -1.10 0.79 -6.17
C LEU A 165 -1.01 1.73 -4.98
N HIS A 166 -0.73 2.99 -5.26
CA HIS A 166 -0.70 4.04 -4.26
C HIS A 166 -1.46 5.27 -4.77
N THR A 167 -2.40 5.76 -3.96
CA THR A 167 -3.16 6.98 -4.21
C THR A 167 -2.85 8.04 -3.17
N CYS A 168 -2.94 9.34 -3.53
CA CYS A 168 -2.62 10.45 -2.64
C CYS A 168 -3.85 11.30 -2.30
N THR A 169 -5.03 10.97 -2.81
CA THR A 169 -6.21 11.85 -2.73
C THR A 169 -6.64 12.09 -1.29
N LEU A 170 -6.70 11.05 -0.45
CA LEU A 170 -7.20 11.18 0.93
C LEU A 170 -6.22 11.95 1.83
N ASP A 171 -4.91 11.78 1.64
CA ASP A 171 -3.92 12.60 2.33
C ASP A 171 -4.07 14.09 1.96
N SER A 172 -4.18 14.40 0.66
CA SER A 172 -4.39 15.76 0.16
C SER A 172 -5.69 16.37 0.66
N MET A 173 -6.78 15.59 0.73
CA MET A 173 -8.07 16.02 1.30
C MET A 173 -7.97 16.31 2.79
N GLY A 174 -7.28 15.46 3.55
CA GLY A 174 -7.02 15.66 4.98
C GLY A 174 -6.21 16.94 5.27
N HIS A 175 -5.15 17.20 4.50
CA HIS A 175 -4.38 18.45 4.57
C HIS A 175 -5.22 19.69 4.27
N ARG A 176 -6.15 19.57 3.32
CA ARG A 176 -6.95 20.71 2.85
C ARG A 176 -8.16 21.02 3.72
N PHE A 177 -8.88 19.99 4.16
CA PHE A 177 -10.19 20.12 4.80
C PHE A 177 -10.24 19.59 6.23
N TYR A 178 -9.15 18.99 6.71
CA TYR A 178 -9.05 18.30 8.00
C TYR A 178 -9.90 17.04 8.12
N HIS A 179 -9.53 16.14 9.02
CA HIS A 179 -10.18 14.82 9.14
C HIS A 179 -11.56 14.82 9.79
N GLU A 180 -12.01 15.93 10.34
CA GLU A 180 -13.35 16.08 10.95
C GLU A 180 -14.29 16.90 10.08
N SER A 181 -13.98 17.07 8.80
CA SER A 181 -14.81 17.81 7.84
C SER A 181 -15.77 16.92 7.07
N ALA A 182 -16.87 17.50 6.61
CA ALA A 182 -17.81 16.80 5.72
C ALA A 182 -17.17 16.45 4.36
N GLU A 183 -16.23 17.26 3.89
CA GLU A 183 -15.48 17.04 2.67
C GLU A 183 -14.59 15.79 2.77
N MET A 184 -13.93 15.59 3.91
CA MET A 184 -13.13 14.39 4.15
C MET A 184 -14.00 13.14 4.32
N ASP A 185 -15.11 13.26 5.04
CA ASP A 185 -16.08 12.18 5.18
C ASP A 185 -16.60 11.73 3.80
N HIS A 186 -16.97 12.70 2.95
CA HIS A 186 -17.44 12.41 1.58
C HIS A 186 -16.33 11.78 0.73
N ALA A 187 -15.09 12.28 0.82
CA ALA A 187 -13.96 11.72 0.09
C ALA A 187 -13.66 10.25 0.47
N CYS A 188 -13.73 9.92 1.77
CA CYS A 188 -13.57 8.54 2.24
C CYS A 188 -14.70 7.62 1.73
N MET A 189 -15.96 8.04 1.82
CA MET A 189 -17.09 7.25 1.31
C MET A 189 -17.00 7.06 -0.21
N LEU A 190 -16.63 8.10 -0.95
CA LEU A 190 -16.44 8.01 -2.40
C LEU A 190 -15.28 7.09 -2.76
N MET A 191 -14.17 7.13 -2.02
CA MET A 191 -13.04 6.22 -2.20
C MET A 191 -13.46 4.76 -2.02
N ASP A 192 -14.22 4.46 -0.97
CA ASP A 192 -14.75 3.11 -0.72
C ASP A 192 -15.67 2.65 -1.87
N GLU A 193 -16.57 3.50 -2.35
CA GLU A 193 -17.46 3.20 -3.48
C GLU A 193 -16.68 2.98 -4.79
N MET A 194 -15.64 3.77 -5.04
CA MET A 194 -14.80 3.62 -6.24
C MET A 194 -13.95 2.34 -6.19
N LEU A 195 -13.41 1.99 -5.03
CA LEU A 195 -12.55 0.81 -4.85
C LEU A 195 -13.35 -0.50 -4.85
N ALA A 196 -14.54 -0.50 -4.25
CA ALA A 196 -15.35 -1.70 -4.03
C ALA A 196 -15.54 -2.58 -5.29
N PRO A 197 -15.85 -2.05 -6.49
CA PRO A 197 -16.04 -2.88 -7.69
C PRO A 197 -14.77 -3.59 -8.17
N PHE A 198 -13.58 -3.11 -7.79
CA PHE A 198 -12.30 -3.66 -8.27
C PHE A 198 -11.88 -4.90 -7.47
N ILE A 199 -12.13 -4.94 -6.17
CA ILE A 199 -11.68 -6.04 -5.30
C ILE A 199 -12.19 -7.41 -5.80
N PRO A 200 -13.50 -7.62 -6.04
CA PRO A 200 -13.97 -8.90 -6.57
C PRO A 200 -13.40 -9.24 -7.95
N ARG A 201 -13.16 -8.24 -8.79
CA ARG A 201 -12.52 -8.46 -10.11
C ARG A 201 -11.08 -8.95 -9.97
N TRP A 202 -10.31 -8.35 -9.07
CA TRP A 202 -8.94 -8.79 -8.80
C TRP A 202 -8.92 -10.21 -8.21
N GLN A 203 -9.87 -10.54 -7.31
CA GLN A 203 -10.01 -11.90 -6.78
C GLN A 203 -10.37 -12.92 -7.88
N GLN A 204 -11.26 -12.55 -8.82
CA GLN A 204 -11.58 -13.40 -10.00
C GLN A 204 -10.37 -13.60 -10.92
N MET A 205 -9.42 -12.67 -10.95
CA MET A 205 -8.14 -12.81 -11.66
C MET A 205 -7.10 -13.64 -10.88
N GLY A 206 -7.47 -14.14 -9.69
CA GLY A 206 -6.63 -14.98 -8.83
C GLY A 206 -5.73 -14.20 -7.87
N TYR A 207 -6.00 -12.94 -7.62
CA TYR A 207 -5.23 -12.13 -6.67
C TYR A 207 -5.76 -12.24 -5.25
N GLU A 208 -4.84 -12.36 -4.29
CA GLU A 208 -5.06 -11.90 -2.93
C GLU A 208 -4.94 -10.37 -2.91
N VAL A 209 -5.76 -9.69 -2.12
CA VAL A 209 -5.74 -8.22 -2.08
C VAL A 209 -5.54 -7.74 -0.65
N ILE A 210 -4.58 -6.85 -0.46
CA ILE A 210 -4.39 -6.08 0.78
C ILE A 210 -4.74 -4.62 0.48
N VAL A 211 -5.62 -4.03 1.29
CA VAL A 211 -5.94 -2.60 1.26
C VAL A 211 -5.53 -2.00 2.59
N THR A 212 -4.72 -0.94 2.56
CA THR A 212 -4.20 -0.30 3.76
C THR A 212 -3.85 1.17 3.51
N ALA A 213 -3.30 1.86 4.53
CA ALA A 213 -2.63 3.14 4.39
C ALA A 213 -1.13 3.01 4.70
N ASP A 214 -0.41 4.09 4.57
CA ASP A 214 0.97 4.22 5.01
C ASP A 214 1.09 4.87 6.39
N HIS A 215 0.21 5.81 6.70
CA HIS A 215 0.04 6.46 8.01
C HIS A 215 -1.39 7.00 8.15
N GLY A 216 -1.69 7.61 9.30
CA GLY A 216 -2.89 8.40 9.50
C GLY A 216 -2.58 9.90 9.54
N GLN A 217 -3.59 10.70 9.90
CA GLN A 217 -3.46 12.14 10.12
C GLN A 217 -4.25 12.56 11.35
N ASP A 218 -3.79 13.57 12.08
CA ASP A 218 -4.53 14.15 13.20
C ASP A 218 -5.73 14.98 12.74
N ALA A 219 -6.50 15.52 13.69
CA ALA A 219 -7.70 16.30 13.41
C ALA A 219 -7.45 17.54 12.54
N ARG A 220 -6.21 18.02 12.45
CA ARG A 220 -5.80 19.17 11.64
C ARG A 220 -5.16 18.79 10.31
N GLY A 221 -5.17 17.51 9.96
CA GLY A 221 -4.54 17.00 8.74
C GLY A 221 -3.01 16.98 8.81
N HIS A 222 -2.41 16.92 10.01
CA HIS A 222 -0.97 16.77 10.15
C HIS A 222 -0.59 15.31 10.42
N HIS A 223 0.59 14.92 9.99
CA HIS A 223 1.20 13.61 10.25
C HIS A 223 2.71 13.76 10.51
N GLY A 224 3.39 12.67 10.83
CA GLY A 224 4.84 12.64 11.10
C GLY A 224 5.19 12.44 12.57
N GLY A 225 4.23 12.58 13.47
CA GLY A 225 4.39 12.42 14.91
C GLY A 225 3.94 11.05 15.42
N CYS A 226 3.91 10.95 16.77
CA CYS A 226 3.54 9.73 17.49
C CYS A 226 2.09 9.72 18.01
N ASP A 227 1.27 10.68 17.60
CA ASP A 227 -0.16 10.65 17.93
C ASP A 227 -0.80 9.41 17.31
N PRO A 228 -1.66 8.67 18.04
CA PRO A 228 -2.36 7.51 17.48
C PRO A 228 -3.16 7.81 16.20
N LEU A 229 -3.70 9.03 16.05
CA LEU A 229 -4.37 9.42 14.81
C LEU A 229 -3.41 9.55 13.62
N GLN A 230 -2.13 9.87 13.88
CA GLN A 230 -1.09 9.97 12.85
C GLN A 230 -0.45 8.63 12.53
N GLN A 231 -0.48 7.66 13.47
CA GLN A 231 0.19 6.37 13.30
C GLN A 231 -0.75 5.22 12.96
N ASP A 232 -1.96 5.20 13.52
CA ASP A 232 -2.82 4.03 13.43
C ASP A 232 -3.78 4.12 12.25
N PHE A 233 -3.83 3.05 11.46
CA PHE A 233 -4.71 2.89 10.31
C PHE A 233 -5.22 1.45 10.22
N ALA A 234 -6.11 1.17 9.26
CA ALA A 234 -6.60 -0.17 9.04
C ALA A 234 -5.80 -0.92 7.95
N LEU A 235 -5.75 -2.23 8.09
CA LEU A 235 -5.37 -3.14 7.03
C LEU A 235 -6.52 -4.12 6.80
N TYR A 236 -6.98 -4.23 5.56
CA TYR A 236 -7.95 -5.23 5.12
C TYR A 236 -7.26 -6.26 4.22
N TYR A 237 -7.59 -7.51 4.43
CA TYR A 237 -7.10 -8.61 3.62
C TYR A 237 -8.26 -9.42 3.02
N PHE A 238 -8.19 -9.63 1.73
CA PHE A 238 -9.11 -10.41 0.92
C PHE A 238 -8.37 -11.59 0.32
N GLY A 239 -8.50 -12.75 0.94
CA GLY A 239 -7.81 -13.95 0.48
C GLY A 239 -8.06 -15.14 1.41
N PRO A 240 -7.48 -16.31 1.09
CA PRO A 240 -7.74 -17.56 1.81
C PRO A 240 -6.92 -17.73 3.08
N ALA A 241 -5.92 -16.87 3.35
CA ALA A 241 -5.06 -17.03 4.52
C ALA A 241 -5.80 -16.69 5.83
N THR A 242 -5.37 -17.31 6.90
CA THR A 242 -5.80 -16.96 8.27
C THR A 242 -4.77 -16.02 8.89
N GLY A 243 -5.24 -14.89 9.39
CA GLY A 243 -4.39 -13.92 10.06
C GLY A 243 -4.24 -14.16 11.55
N SER A 244 -3.36 -13.37 12.16
CA SER A 244 -3.25 -13.25 13.62
C SER A 244 -4.57 -12.76 14.23
N ASP A 245 -4.71 -12.84 15.54
CA ASP A 245 -5.85 -12.28 16.26
C ASP A 245 -6.12 -10.82 15.85
N SER A 246 -7.37 -10.50 15.53
CA SER A 246 -7.79 -9.16 15.06
C SER A 246 -7.59 -8.05 16.10
N ASP A 247 -7.47 -8.40 17.38
CA ASP A 247 -7.23 -7.45 18.48
C ASP A 247 -5.75 -7.03 18.59
N VAL A 248 -4.86 -7.72 17.90
CA VAL A 248 -3.44 -7.37 17.87
C VAL A 248 -3.20 -6.16 16.96
N VAL A 249 -2.45 -5.19 17.46
CA VAL A 249 -1.95 -4.08 16.64
C VAL A 249 -0.73 -4.56 15.87
N LEU A 250 -0.82 -4.58 14.53
CA LEU A 250 0.27 -4.97 13.66
C LEU A 250 1.28 -3.83 13.51
N ASP A 251 2.56 -4.17 13.44
CA ASP A 251 3.62 -3.25 13.06
C ASP A 251 3.70 -3.17 11.52
N GLN A 252 3.86 -1.96 10.98
CA GLN A 252 4.00 -1.74 9.53
C GLN A 252 5.15 -2.54 8.91
N LEU A 253 6.21 -2.81 9.67
CA LEU A 253 7.35 -3.63 9.22
C LEU A 253 6.96 -5.10 8.94
N GLN A 254 5.81 -5.57 9.41
CA GLN A 254 5.30 -6.92 9.15
C GLN A 254 4.75 -7.08 7.73
N LEU A 255 4.48 -5.96 7.00
CA LEU A 255 3.89 -6.03 5.65
C LEU A 255 4.83 -6.74 4.66
N ALA A 256 6.08 -6.31 4.55
CA ALA A 256 7.00 -6.89 3.56
C ALA A 256 7.19 -8.39 3.73
N PRO A 257 7.57 -8.91 4.91
CA PRO A 257 7.73 -10.36 5.09
C PRO A 257 6.43 -11.13 4.91
N THR A 258 5.27 -10.54 5.27
CA THR A 258 3.97 -11.19 5.08
C THR A 258 3.61 -11.30 3.60
N ILE A 259 3.76 -10.23 2.83
CA ILE A 259 3.51 -10.24 1.38
C ILE A 259 4.41 -11.25 0.67
N LEU A 260 5.72 -11.26 0.98
CA LEU A 260 6.64 -12.23 0.40
C LEU A 260 6.24 -13.67 0.74
N SER A 261 5.91 -13.94 2.01
CA SER A 261 5.43 -15.26 2.44
C SER A 261 4.15 -15.67 1.69
N ARG A 262 3.18 -14.76 1.52
CA ARG A 262 1.95 -15.01 0.73
C ARG A 262 2.27 -15.36 -0.72
N LEU A 263 3.29 -14.74 -1.30
CA LEU A 263 3.75 -15.02 -2.65
C LEU A 263 4.61 -16.30 -2.77
N GLY A 264 4.90 -16.97 -1.65
CA GLY A 264 5.77 -18.15 -1.61
C GLY A 264 7.26 -17.81 -1.76
N VAL A 265 7.63 -16.58 -1.46
CA VAL A 265 9.01 -16.09 -1.46
C VAL A 265 9.52 -16.01 -0.04
N THR A 266 10.70 -16.56 0.23
CA THR A 266 11.33 -16.46 1.54
C THR A 266 11.77 -15.02 1.80
N PRO A 267 11.28 -14.38 2.89
CA PRO A 267 11.76 -13.05 3.25
C PRO A 267 13.27 -13.04 3.54
N PRO A 268 14.00 -12.01 3.12
CA PRO A 268 15.42 -11.89 3.44
C PRO A 268 15.64 -11.67 4.94
N ASP A 269 16.83 -12.02 5.42
CA ASP A 269 17.20 -11.92 6.85
C ASP A 269 17.13 -10.50 7.44
N THR A 270 17.10 -9.48 6.60
CA THR A 270 16.90 -8.09 7.02
C THR A 270 15.47 -7.81 7.51
N MET A 271 14.48 -8.53 7.01
CA MET A 271 13.08 -8.41 7.39
C MET A 271 12.78 -9.23 8.66
N LYS A 272 13.01 -8.63 9.83
CA LYS A 272 12.93 -9.32 11.12
C LYS A 272 11.52 -9.42 11.71
N ALA A 273 10.57 -8.62 11.22
CA ALA A 273 9.21 -8.62 11.75
C ALA A 273 8.47 -9.92 11.41
N PRO A 274 7.63 -10.44 12.32
CA PRO A 274 6.94 -11.70 12.10
C PRO A 274 5.86 -11.58 11.01
N VAL A 275 5.64 -12.67 10.29
CA VAL A 275 4.52 -12.81 9.34
C VAL A 275 3.22 -12.91 10.15
N PHE A 276 2.16 -12.24 9.69
CA PHE A 276 0.85 -12.25 10.34
C PHE A 276 -0.27 -12.98 9.56
N LEU A 277 -0.04 -13.34 8.29
CA LEU A 277 -0.96 -14.14 7.48
C LEU A 277 -0.33 -15.51 7.20
N HIS A 278 -1.06 -16.57 7.50
CA HIS A 278 -0.61 -17.95 7.35
C HIS A 278 -1.54 -18.73 6.44
N ASP A 279 -1.00 -19.69 5.68
CA ASP A 279 -1.85 -20.61 4.92
C ASP A 279 -2.80 -21.36 5.88
N PRO A 280 -4.06 -21.62 5.49
CA PRO A 280 -4.98 -22.39 6.30
C PRO A 280 -4.32 -23.73 6.67
N ALA A 281 -4.51 -24.19 7.93
CA ALA A 281 -4.01 -25.49 8.34
C ALA A 281 -4.61 -26.58 7.43
N VAL A 282 -3.76 -27.41 6.85
CA VAL A 282 -4.21 -28.54 6.02
C VAL A 282 -5.11 -29.44 6.87
N GLY A 283 -6.42 -29.43 6.62
CA GLY A 283 -7.40 -30.23 7.33
C GLY A 283 -8.43 -29.49 8.19
N ALA A 284 -8.43 -28.14 8.21
CA ALA A 284 -9.56 -27.42 8.79
C ALA A 284 -10.75 -27.48 7.80
N PRO A 285 -11.95 -27.95 8.23
CA PRO A 285 -13.14 -27.88 7.39
C PRO A 285 -13.51 -26.44 7.10
N ALA A 286 -13.92 -26.18 5.85
CA ALA A 286 -14.40 -24.87 5.40
C ALA A 286 -15.72 -24.50 6.08
#